data_fa1f16d9ec7e52695e5159e2186890ca
#
_entry.id   fa1f16d9ec7e52695e5159e2186890ca
#
_cell.length_a   1.000
_cell.length_b   1.000
_cell.length_c   1.000
_cell.angle_alpha   90.00
_cell.angle_beta   90.00
_cell.angle_gamma   90.00
#
_symmetry.space_group_name_H-M   'P 1'
#
loop_
_entity.id
_entity.type
_entity.pdbx_description
1 polymer ?
#
loop_
_entity_poly.entity_id
_entity_poly.type
_entity_poly.pdbx_seq_one_letter_code
_entity_poly.pdbx_strand_id
1 'polypeptide(L)'
;MNELNVLKRICRHLFLTVLLCAMSATTASAQVPTVTVDAKNVTIKELLQRIEANSQYTFAYIDADINPDKRVSVKAVNRSIASIIAEVLPNVNMEVKGLKIVLTAKRGGGIADPPGR
;
A
#
# COMPACT_ATOMS: atom_id res chain seq x y z
N MET A 1 -31.91 -48.12 -3.67
CA MET A 1 -32.43 -47.01 -4.14
C MET A 1 -32.21 -45.80 -3.32
N ASN A 2 -32.57 -45.85 -2.13
CA ASN A 2 -32.35 -44.72 -1.25
C ASN A 2 -30.88 -44.45 -0.97
N GLU A 3 -30.07 -45.51 -0.99
CA GLU A 3 -28.65 -45.32 -0.78
C GLU A 3 -28.01 -44.49 -1.87
N LEU A 4 -28.45 -44.71 -3.07
CA LEU A 4 -27.90 -43.95 -4.18
C LEU A 4 -28.28 -42.46 -4.08
N ASN A 5 -29.52 -42.20 -3.69
CA ASN A 5 -29.97 -40.81 -3.53
C ASN A 5 -29.25 -40.13 -2.37
N VAL A 6 -29.05 -40.86 -1.28
CA VAL A 6 -28.33 -40.32 -0.13
C VAL A 6 -26.89 -40.05 -0.52
N LEU A 7 -26.28 -40.93 -1.25
CA LEU A 7 -24.91 -40.77 -1.69
C LEU A 7 -24.77 -39.54 -2.60
N LYS A 8 -25.73 -39.36 -3.51
CA LYS A 8 -25.71 -38.21 -4.36
C LYS A 8 -25.84 -36.89 -3.57
N ARG A 9 -26.68 -36.92 -2.56
CA ARG A 9 -26.82 -35.76 -1.71
C ARG A 9 -25.54 -35.45 -0.97
N ILE A 10 -24.91 -36.47 -0.40
CA ILE A 10 -23.68 -36.29 0.33
C ILE A 10 -22.58 -35.78 -0.59
N CYS A 11 -22.46 -36.35 -1.77
CA CYS A 11 -21.45 -35.91 -2.72
C CYS A 11 -21.68 -34.47 -3.14
N ARG A 12 -22.93 -34.10 -3.33
CA ARG A 12 -23.25 -32.75 -3.72
C ARG A 12 -22.91 -31.76 -2.61
N HIS A 13 -23.25 -32.11 -1.38
CA HIS A 13 -22.89 -31.23 -0.26
C HIS A 13 -21.39 -31.14 -0.06
N LEU A 14 -20.73 -32.26 -0.18
CA LEU A 14 -19.26 -32.25 -0.09
C LEU A 14 -18.64 -31.41 -1.17
N PHE A 15 -19.16 -31.51 -2.38
CA PHE A 15 -18.65 -30.74 -3.49
C PHE A 15 -18.85 -29.24 -3.25
N LEU A 16 -20.03 -28.89 -2.76
CA LEU A 16 -20.31 -27.49 -2.45
C LEU A 16 -19.42 -26.97 -1.34
N THR A 17 -19.18 -27.78 -0.33
CA THR A 17 -18.33 -27.39 0.78
C THR A 17 -16.90 -27.17 0.31
N VAL A 18 -16.39 -28.08 -0.52
CA VAL A 18 -15.05 -27.94 -1.06
C VAL A 18 -14.95 -26.71 -1.94
N LEU A 19 -15.98 -26.47 -2.74
CA LEU A 19 -15.99 -25.30 -3.59
C LEU A 19 -15.95 -24.02 -2.76
N LEU A 20 -16.71 -24.00 -1.68
CA LEU A 20 -16.75 -22.85 -0.81
C LEU A 20 -15.39 -22.61 -0.16
N CYS A 21 -14.74 -23.68 0.26
CA CYS A 21 -13.41 -23.56 0.86
C CYS A 21 -12.39 -23.04 -0.15
N ALA A 22 -12.52 -23.47 -1.38
CA ALA A 22 -11.58 -23.01 -2.41
C ALA A 22 -11.73 -21.52 -2.68
N MET A 23 -12.95 -21.00 -2.53
CA MET A 23 -13.16 -19.59 -2.77
C MET A 23 -12.68 -18.73 -1.61
N SER A 24 -12.55 -19.31 -0.44
CA SER A 24 -12.09 -18.54 0.70
C SER A 24 -10.58 -18.52 0.79
N ALA A 25 -9.90 -19.14 -0.11
CA ALA A 25 -8.45 -19.08 -0.13
C ALA A 25 -8.03 -17.73 -0.70
N THR A 26 -8.30 -16.71 0.04
CA THR A 26 -7.81 -15.41 -0.35
C THR A 26 -6.35 -15.37 -0.02
N THR A 27 -5.59 -15.28 -1.04
CA THR A 27 -4.18 -15.07 -0.85
C THR A 27 -4.03 -13.70 -0.27
N ALA A 28 -3.51 -13.66 0.89
CA ALA A 28 -3.15 -12.39 1.49
C ALA A 28 -1.89 -11.91 0.81
N SER A 29 -1.99 -11.60 -0.43
CA SER A 29 -0.84 -10.99 -1.08
C SER A 29 -0.67 -9.61 -0.48
N ALA A 30 0.55 -9.24 -0.28
CA ALA A 30 0.86 -7.93 0.23
C ALA A 30 0.30 -6.89 -0.72
N GLN A 31 -0.79 -6.30 -0.34
CA GLN A 31 -1.39 -5.29 -1.16
C GLN A 31 -0.65 -3.99 -1.01
N VAL A 32 -0.37 -3.38 -2.14
CA VAL A 32 0.21 -2.05 -2.12
C VAL A 32 -0.87 -1.10 -1.62
N PRO A 33 -0.58 -0.32 -0.58
CA PRO A 33 -1.59 0.61 -0.07
C PRO A 33 -1.96 1.65 -1.11
N THR A 34 -3.25 1.85 -1.26
CA THR A 34 -3.76 2.85 -2.19
C THR A 34 -4.55 3.91 -1.43
N VAL A 35 -4.67 5.06 -2.04
CA VAL A 35 -5.36 6.16 -1.41
C VAL A 35 -5.94 7.08 -2.49
N THR A 36 -7.02 7.77 -2.13
CA THR A 36 -7.60 8.79 -2.97
C THR A 36 -7.38 10.13 -2.28
N VAL A 37 -6.66 11.03 -2.96
CA VAL A 37 -6.36 12.33 -2.40
C VAL A 37 -6.36 13.36 -3.52
N ASP A 38 -6.87 14.53 -3.21
CA ASP A 38 -6.88 15.67 -4.13
C ASP A 38 -6.25 16.82 -3.40
N ALA A 39 -5.06 17.21 -3.83
CA ALA A 39 -4.31 18.28 -3.21
C ALA A 39 -3.81 19.20 -4.28
N LYS A 40 -4.08 20.49 -4.11
CA LYS A 40 -3.68 21.48 -5.08
C LYS A 40 -2.89 22.57 -4.39
N ASN A 41 -1.64 22.73 -4.80
CA ASN A 41 -0.77 23.76 -4.26
C ASN A 41 -0.66 23.68 -2.74
N VAL A 42 -0.37 22.47 -2.26
CA VAL A 42 -0.19 22.24 -0.83
C VAL A 42 1.26 21.87 -0.57
N THR A 43 1.69 22.04 0.68
CA THR A 43 3.04 21.63 1.04
C THR A 43 3.13 20.11 1.11
N ILE A 44 4.35 19.61 0.98
CA ILE A 44 4.59 18.18 1.12
C ILE A 44 4.05 17.68 2.46
N LYS A 45 4.32 18.45 3.52
CA LYS A 45 3.84 18.08 4.85
C LYS A 45 2.33 17.94 4.87
N GLU A 46 1.64 18.89 4.28
CA GLU A 46 0.18 18.84 4.24
C GLU A 46 -0.31 17.68 3.40
N LEU A 47 0.36 17.41 2.28
CA LEU A 47 0.00 16.27 1.45
C LEU A 47 0.12 14.97 2.22
N LEU A 48 1.22 14.79 2.93
CA LEU A 48 1.40 13.58 3.73
C LEU A 48 0.33 13.45 4.80
N GLN A 49 -0.05 14.56 5.43
CA GLN A 49 -1.12 14.54 6.42
C GLN A 49 -2.46 14.13 5.79
N ARG A 50 -2.72 14.59 4.57
CA ARG A 50 -3.95 14.21 3.89
C ARG A 50 -3.96 12.72 3.55
N ILE A 51 -2.81 12.18 3.15
CA ILE A 51 -2.71 10.75 2.88
C ILE A 51 -2.92 9.97 4.16
N GLU A 52 -2.35 10.43 5.27
CA GLU A 52 -2.57 9.77 6.55
C GLU A 52 -4.05 9.76 6.93
N ALA A 53 -4.72 10.87 6.69
CA ALA A 53 -6.13 10.99 7.05
C ALA A 53 -7.01 10.09 6.20
N ASN A 54 -6.57 9.75 5.00
CA ASN A 54 -7.35 8.93 4.08
C ASN A 54 -6.88 7.49 4.02
N SER A 55 -6.01 7.08 4.92
CA SER A 55 -5.49 5.73 4.94
C SER A 55 -5.26 5.34 6.39
N GLN A 56 -4.79 4.10 6.57
CA GLN A 56 -4.43 3.63 7.91
C GLN A 56 -2.96 3.85 8.22
N TYR A 57 -2.24 4.46 7.31
CA TYR A 57 -0.80 4.57 7.41
C TYR A 57 -0.40 5.89 8.03
N THR A 58 0.75 5.90 8.69
CA THR A 58 1.38 7.11 9.18
C THR A 58 2.75 7.21 8.54
N PHE A 59 3.22 8.45 8.39
CA PHE A 59 4.52 8.69 7.80
C PHE A 59 5.54 9.03 8.86
N ALA A 60 6.74 8.49 8.69
CA ALA A 60 7.89 8.84 9.52
C ALA A 60 8.98 9.35 8.59
N TYR A 61 9.47 10.55 8.86
CA TYR A 61 10.45 11.18 7.98
C TYR A 61 11.23 12.21 8.77
N ILE A 62 12.37 12.60 8.19
CA ILE A 62 13.15 13.70 8.68
C ILE A 62 12.95 14.88 7.75
N ASP A 63 12.68 16.05 8.30
CA ASP A 63 12.36 17.21 7.48
C ASP A 63 13.45 17.51 6.45
N ALA A 64 14.69 17.30 6.81
CA ALA A 64 15.79 17.55 5.88
C ALA A 64 15.77 16.62 4.68
N ASP A 65 15.14 15.46 4.82
CA ASP A 65 15.12 14.47 3.74
C ASP A 65 14.03 14.76 2.72
N ILE A 66 12.97 15.41 3.11
CA ILE A 66 11.80 15.52 2.22
C ILE A 66 11.43 16.94 1.83
N ASN A 67 12.07 17.93 2.44
CA ASN A 67 11.73 19.32 2.13
C ASN A 67 10.22 19.58 2.31
N PRO A 68 9.74 19.56 3.54
CA PRO A 68 8.30 19.54 3.79
C PRO A 68 7.58 20.82 3.36
N ASP A 69 8.31 21.90 3.14
CA ASP A 69 7.72 23.17 2.74
C ASP A 69 7.52 23.32 1.24
N LYS A 70 8.01 22.36 0.47
CA LYS A 70 7.84 22.40 -0.97
C LYS A 70 6.36 22.22 -1.31
N ARG A 71 5.90 22.99 -2.29
CA ARG A 71 4.52 22.93 -2.70
C ARG A 71 4.35 22.01 -3.89
N VAL A 72 3.29 21.22 -3.86
CA VAL A 72 3.00 20.25 -4.90
C VAL A 72 1.50 20.21 -5.15
N SER A 73 1.13 19.68 -6.30
CA SER A 73 -0.25 19.42 -6.63
C SER A 73 -0.37 17.99 -7.09
N VAL A 74 -1.31 17.26 -6.50
CA VAL A 74 -1.51 15.85 -6.79
C VAL A 74 -3.00 15.57 -6.81
N LYS A 75 -3.43 14.82 -7.81
CA LYS A 75 -4.77 14.29 -7.85
C LYS A 75 -4.67 12.79 -8.04
N ALA A 76 -5.08 12.04 -7.04
CA ALA A 76 -4.94 10.60 -7.05
C ALA A 76 -6.26 9.96 -6.70
N VAL A 77 -6.67 9.02 -7.51
CA VAL A 77 -7.87 8.23 -7.26
C VAL A 77 -7.46 6.77 -7.25
N ASN A 78 -7.54 6.17 -6.06
CA ASN A 78 -7.14 4.77 -5.92
C ASN A 78 -5.72 4.51 -6.41
N ARG A 79 -4.83 5.44 -6.21
CA ARG A 79 -3.44 5.28 -6.61
C ARG A 79 -2.63 4.76 -5.44
N SER A 80 -1.59 4.02 -5.75
CA SER A 80 -0.71 3.54 -4.69
C SER A 80 0.02 4.71 -4.04
N ILE A 81 0.20 4.62 -2.73
CA ILE A 81 0.93 5.65 -2.01
C ILE A 81 2.35 5.75 -2.55
N ALA A 82 2.95 4.61 -2.90
CA ALA A 82 4.28 4.60 -3.48
C ALA A 82 4.35 5.42 -4.76
N SER A 83 3.32 5.31 -5.60
CA SER A 83 3.26 6.06 -6.84
C SER A 83 3.18 7.56 -6.58
N ILE A 84 2.36 7.95 -5.61
CA ILE A 84 2.20 9.36 -5.28
C ILE A 84 3.51 9.91 -4.73
N ILE A 85 4.14 9.17 -3.83
CA ILE A 85 5.40 9.62 -3.24
C ILE A 85 6.49 9.73 -4.30
N ALA A 86 6.54 8.77 -5.23
CA ALA A 86 7.54 8.81 -6.30
C ALA A 86 7.34 10.01 -7.20
N GLU A 87 6.09 10.44 -7.35
CA GLU A 87 5.79 11.59 -8.19
C GLU A 87 6.19 12.90 -7.52
N VAL A 88 5.86 13.06 -6.26
CA VAL A 88 6.11 14.33 -5.56
C VAL A 88 7.46 14.37 -4.89
N LEU A 89 8.04 13.22 -4.58
CA LEU A 89 9.33 13.14 -3.89
C LEU A 89 10.22 12.13 -4.61
N PRO A 90 10.69 12.46 -5.81
CA PRO A 90 11.45 11.49 -6.62
C PRO A 90 12.79 11.11 -5.98
N ASN A 91 13.28 11.91 -5.06
CA ASN A 91 14.57 11.65 -4.44
C ASN A 91 14.44 11.00 -3.06
N VAL A 92 13.32 10.35 -2.82
CA VAL A 92 13.05 9.76 -1.52
C VAL A 92 12.76 8.28 -1.71
N ASN A 93 13.32 7.48 -0.81
CA ASN A 93 12.99 6.06 -0.70
C ASN A 93 11.82 5.89 0.24
N MET A 94 10.94 4.96 -0.10
CA MET A 94 9.80 4.65 0.73
C MET A 94 9.88 3.21 1.19
N GLU A 95 9.73 3.02 2.49
CA GLU A 95 9.72 1.69 3.08
C GLU A 95 8.49 1.54 3.93
N VAL A 96 7.74 0.46 3.75
CA VAL A 96 6.53 0.22 4.50
C VAL A 96 6.82 -0.79 5.58
N LYS A 97 6.56 -0.41 6.83
CA LYS A 97 6.75 -1.28 7.98
C LYS A 97 5.44 -1.34 8.76
N GLY A 98 4.65 -2.38 8.50
CA GLY A 98 3.34 -2.48 9.10
C GLY A 98 2.44 -1.36 8.62
N LEU A 99 1.98 -0.53 9.53
CA LEU A 99 1.17 0.62 9.19
C LEU A 99 1.97 1.92 9.19
N LYS A 100 3.29 1.81 9.22
CA LYS A 100 4.16 2.97 9.19
C LYS A 100 4.91 3.00 7.88
N ILE A 101 4.98 4.17 7.26
CA ILE A 101 5.72 4.37 6.02
C ILE A 101 6.89 5.29 6.36
N VAL A 102 8.11 4.81 6.10
CA VAL A 102 9.32 5.55 6.40
C VAL A 102 9.85 6.14 5.10
N LEU A 103 10.08 7.44 5.12
CA LEU A 103 10.62 8.16 3.97
C LEU A 103 12.04 8.62 4.30
N THR A 104 12.97 8.21 3.45
CA THR A 104 14.37 8.60 3.62
C THR A 104 14.91 9.11 2.31
N ALA A 105 15.85 10.03 2.39
CA ALA A 105 16.43 10.60 1.19
C ALA A 105 17.25 9.55 0.47
N LYS A 106 17.14 9.54 -0.85
CA LYS A 106 18.02 8.72 -1.66
C LYS A 106 19.38 9.39 -1.69
N ARG A 107 20.33 8.69 -1.06
CA ARG A 107 21.60 9.29 -1.01
C ARG A 107 22.37 8.96 -2.20
N GLY A 108 22.88 9.98 -2.74
CA GLY A 108 23.93 9.76 -3.62
C GLY A 108 23.70 9.01 -4.82
N GLY A 109 22.61 9.03 -5.29
CA GLY A 109 22.53 8.30 -6.42
C GLY A 109 23.26 7.10 -6.28
N GLY A 110 23.30 6.65 -5.29
CA GLY A 110 23.76 5.43 -5.24
C GLY A 110 25.04 5.24 -4.89
N ILE A 111 25.68 5.89 -4.79
CA ILE A 111 26.81 5.58 -4.49
C ILE A 111 26.89 5.17 -3.40
N ALA A 112 26.44 4.86 -3.24
CA ALA A 112 26.46 4.35 -2.27
C ALA A 112 27.20 4.46 -1.40
N ASP A 113 27.30 4.77 -1.20
CA ASP A 113 27.85 4.83 -0.36
C ASP A 113 28.02 4.09 0.36
N PRO A 114 28.50 3.70 0.37
CA PRO A 114 28.68 2.88 1.05
C PRO A 114 28.77 3.15 2.13
N PRO A 115 28.41 2.91 2.55
CA PRO A 115 28.41 3.07 3.64
C PRO A 115 29.30 2.84 4.20
N GLY A 116 29.31 2.55 4.30
CA GLY A 116 30.14 2.21 4.87
C GLY A 116 31.01 3.03 4.77
N ARG A 117 31.02 3.39 4.47
CA ARG A 117 31.73 3.92 4.28
C ARG A 117 31.76 4.45 4.82
#